data_fcd76e4c100845235fd5024e99fde159
#
_entry.id   fcd76e4c100845235fd5024e99fde159
#
_cell.length_a   1.000
_cell.length_b   1.000
_cell.length_c   1.000
_cell.angle_alpha   90.00
_cell.angle_beta   90.00
_cell.angle_gamma   90.00
#
_symmetry.space_group_name_H-M   'P 1'
#
loop_
_entity.id
_entity.type
_entity.pdbx_description
1 polymer ?
#
loop_
_entity_poly.entity_id
_entity_poly.type
_entity_poly.pdbx_seq_one_letter_code
_entity_poly.pdbx_strand_id
1 'polypeptide(L)'
;RKSIHIGSMRDAMRWGLTVPILFAGMLVSSMIAMEHNTLGTIVVFRNVAPLFTLFIERMFRIPMKVNVETIASLLSIVLGVVLYHFQAIGLTRIGLLAICLNMAFAVLERLMQRHLMAQAPVDISKPGMMLLNNACGVLPCGLLMLIYGEPARWSEVVEQITPGAVMLILISCVNGLAISYA
;
A
#
# COMPACT_ATOMS: atom_id res chain seq x y z
N ARG A 1 26.42 11.05 -1.41
CA ARG A 1 25.43 11.25 -0.32
C ARG A 1 24.17 11.83 -0.96
N LYS A 2 23.11 11.02 -1.07
CA LYS A 2 21.81 11.53 -1.47
C LYS A 2 21.22 12.28 -0.26
N SER A 3 21.38 13.60 -0.25
CA SER A 3 20.80 14.47 0.78
C SER A 3 19.28 14.45 0.67
N ILE A 4 18.60 14.48 1.81
CA ILE A 4 17.15 14.71 1.87
C ILE A 4 16.92 16.15 1.39
N HIS A 5 16.18 16.29 0.29
CA HIS A 5 15.83 17.59 -0.28
C HIS A 5 14.32 17.69 -0.38
N ILE A 6 13.78 18.77 0.16
CA ILE A 6 12.38 19.17 0.03
C ILE A 6 12.43 20.64 -0.45
N GLY A 7 12.16 20.84 -1.73
CA GLY A 7 12.32 22.15 -2.34
C GLY A 7 11.24 23.14 -1.92
N SER A 8 9.99 22.90 -2.30
CA SER A 8 8.87 23.80 -2.04
C SER A 8 7.88 23.23 -1.02
N MET A 9 7.41 24.08 -0.10
CA MET A 9 6.31 23.74 0.81
C MET A 9 5.05 23.33 0.03
N ARG A 10 4.80 23.96 -1.11
CA ARG A 10 3.67 23.62 -1.98
C ARG A 10 3.78 22.19 -2.51
N ASP A 11 4.96 21.77 -2.91
CA ASP A 11 5.20 20.40 -3.40
C ASP A 11 5.13 19.38 -2.27
N ALA A 12 5.65 19.72 -1.09
CA ALA A 12 5.50 18.90 0.11
C ALA A 12 4.02 18.71 0.48
N MET A 13 3.21 19.77 0.40
CA MET A 13 1.76 19.67 0.65
C MET A 13 1.04 18.86 -0.44
N ARG A 14 1.38 19.06 -1.72
CA ARG A 14 0.78 18.25 -2.80
C ARG A 14 1.06 16.76 -2.62
N TRP A 15 2.28 16.39 -2.24
CA TRP A 15 2.62 15.01 -1.92
C TRP A 15 1.93 14.53 -0.65
N GLY A 16 2.08 15.27 0.45
CA GLY A 16 1.62 14.90 1.78
C GLY A 16 0.10 14.79 1.94
N LEU A 17 -0.68 15.56 1.17
CA LEU A 17 -2.14 15.51 1.20
C LEU A 17 -2.73 14.47 0.24
N THR A 18 -1.96 13.91 -0.68
CA THR A 18 -2.48 12.94 -1.66
C THR A 18 -2.01 11.53 -1.36
N VAL A 19 -0.72 11.28 -1.41
CA VAL A 19 -0.15 9.93 -1.31
C VAL A 19 -0.36 9.30 0.07
N PRO A 20 -0.06 9.96 1.21
CA PRO A 20 -0.24 9.37 2.53
C PRO A 20 -1.70 9.08 2.90
N ILE A 21 -2.65 9.89 2.41
CA ILE A 21 -4.08 9.64 2.67
C ILE A 21 -4.54 8.39 1.93
N LEU A 22 -4.14 8.21 0.67
CA LEU A 22 -4.43 7.00 -0.09
C LEU A 22 -3.76 5.77 0.53
N PHE A 23 -2.52 5.92 0.98
CA PHE A 23 -1.80 4.88 1.70
C PHE A 23 -2.52 4.48 3.01
N ALA A 24 -2.98 5.44 3.80
CA ALA A 24 -3.76 5.16 5.00
C ALA A 24 -5.08 4.45 4.67
N GLY A 25 -5.79 4.88 3.63
CA GLY A 25 -6.99 4.19 3.15
C GLY A 25 -6.71 2.74 2.74
N MET A 26 -5.57 2.49 2.09
CA MET A 26 -5.11 1.15 1.76
C MET A 26 -4.83 0.31 3.02
N LEU A 27 -4.20 0.88 4.04
CA LEU A 27 -3.93 0.17 5.30
C LEU A 27 -5.22 -0.23 6.01
N VAL A 28 -6.16 0.71 6.18
CA VAL A 28 -7.45 0.47 6.85
C VAL A 28 -8.24 -0.61 6.14
N SER A 29 -8.42 -0.46 4.84
CA SER A 29 -9.14 -1.47 4.04
C SER A 29 -8.44 -2.84 4.07
N SER A 30 -7.11 -2.86 4.21
CA SER A 30 -6.35 -4.09 4.42
C SER A 30 -6.66 -4.76 5.75
N MET A 31 -6.77 -3.98 6.83
CA MET A 31 -7.12 -4.52 8.16
C MET A 31 -8.51 -5.14 8.15
N ILE A 32 -9.51 -4.42 7.60
CA ILE A 32 -10.86 -4.93 7.45
C ILE A 32 -10.89 -6.19 6.57
N ALA A 33 -10.10 -6.21 5.49
CA ALA A 33 -9.99 -7.39 4.63
C ALA A 33 -9.41 -8.61 5.37
N MET A 34 -8.41 -8.41 6.25
CA MET A 34 -7.79 -9.47 7.05
C MET A 34 -8.75 -10.05 8.11
N GLU A 35 -9.65 -9.23 8.65
CA GLU A 35 -10.66 -9.68 9.60
C GLU A 35 -11.67 -10.65 8.97
N HIS A 36 -11.96 -10.46 7.67
CA HIS A 36 -13.03 -11.18 6.98
C HIS A 36 -12.55 -12.22 5.96
N ASN A 37 -11.25 -12.29 5.69
CA ASN A 37 -10.67 -13.20 4.69
C ASN A 37 -9.34 -13.79 5.17
N THR A 38 -8.93 -14.89 4.56
CA THR A 38 -7.59 -15.45 4.79
C THR A 38 -6.51 -14.56 4.16
N LEU A 39 -5.34 -14.55 4.77
CA LEU A 39 -4.17 -13.82 4.26
C LEU A 39 -3.84 -14.23 2.82
N GLY A 40 -3.95 -15.52 2.51
CA GLY A 40 -3.74 -16.05 1.15
C GLY A 40 -4.65 -15.39 0.12
N THR A 41 -5.95 -15.26 0.42
CA THR A 41 -6.92 -14.59 -0.44
C THR A 41 -6.54 -13.16 -0.73
N ILE A 42 -6.15 -12.40 0.30
CA ILE A 42 -5.76 -10.99 0.17
C ILE A 42 -4.53 -10.85 -0.72
N VAL A 43 -3.51 -11.69 -0.52
CA VAL A 43 -2.28 -11.68 -1.32
C VAL A 43 -2.57 -11.99 -2.79
N VAL A 44 -3.40 -13.00 -3.05
CA VAL A 44 -3.78 -13.39 -4.42
C VAL A 44 -4.50 -12.25 -5.12
N PHE A 45 -5.48 -11.61 -4.50
CA PHE A 45 -6.18 -10.46 -5.09
C PHE A 45 -5.27 -9.24 -5.26
N ARG A 46 -4.36 -8.97 -4.33
CA ARG A 46 -3.37 -7.89 -4.46
C ARG A 46 -2.46 -8.05 -5.69
N ASN A 47 -2.15 -9.29 -6.07
CA ASN A 47 -1.35 -9.56 -7.26
C ASN A 47 -2.06 -9.15 -8.57
N VAL A 48 -3.38 -8.91 -8.53
CA VAL A 48 -4.14 -8.38 -9.68
C VAL A 48 -4.00 -6.85 -9.81
N ALA A 49 -3.62 -6.14 -8.73
CA ALA A 49 -3.51 -4.68 -8.73
C ALA A 49 -2.58 -4.12 -9.84
N PRO A 50 -1.43 -4.73 -10.19
CA PRO A 50 -0.60 -4.28 -11.30
C PRO A 50 -1.30 -4.27 -12.66
N LEU A 51 -2.26 -5.18 -12.90
CA LEU A 51 -3.06 -5.19 -14.13
C LEU A 51 -3.91 -3.93 -14.25
N PHE A 52 -4.63 -3.57 -13.16
CA PHE A 52 -5.42 -2.36 -13.14
C PHE A 52 -4.56 -1.11 -13.28
N THR A 53 -3.41 -1.09 -12.60
CA THR A 53 -2.45 0.01 -12.72
C THR A 53 -2.00 0.17 -14.18
N LEU A 54 -1.61 -0.90 -14.84
CA LEU A 54 -1.14 -0.88 -16.23
C LEU A 54 -2.23 -0.43 -17.20
N PHE A 55 -3.47 -0.90 -16.99
CA PHE A 55 -4.62 -0.52 -17.80
C PHE A 55 -4.90 0.98 -17.71
N ILE A 56 -4.91 1.53 -16.49
CA ILE A 56 -5.17 2.95 -16.25
C ILE A 56 -3.99 3.81 -16.73
N GLU A 57 -2.75 3.35 -16.54
CA GLU A 57 -1.55 4.06 -17.00
C GLU A 57 -1.50 4.24 -18.52
N ARG A 58 -2.13 3.34 -19.27
CA ARG A 58 -2.25 3.48 -20.72
C ARG A 58 -3.05 4.73 -21.13
N MET A 59 -3.86 5.26 -20.21
CA MET A 59 -4.62 6.51 -20.42
C MET A 59 -3.80 7.78 -20.13
N PHE A 60 -2.62 7.66 -19.54
CA PHE A 60 -1.74 8.80 -19.27
C PHE A 60 -1.00 9.30 -20.52
N ARG A 61 -0.60 10.57 -20.50
CA ARG A 61 0.14 11.22 -21.60
C ARG A 61 1.48 10.54 -21.93
N ILE A 62 2.11 9.94 -20.93
CA ILE A 62 3.38 9.21 -21.06
C ILE A 62 3.12 7.78 -20.60
N PRO A 63 2.62 6.91 -21.50
CA PRO A 63 2.34 5.54 -21.14
C PRO A 63 3.63 4.75 -20.89
N MET A 64 3.55 3.79 -19.98
CA MET A 64 4.67 2.88 -19.72
C MET A 64 4.89 1.96 -20.94
N LYS A 65 6.14 1.75 -21.30
CA LYS A 65 6.48 0.75 -22.34
C LYS A 65 6.23 -0.65 -21.77
N VAL A 66 5.28 -1.34 -22.35
CA VAL A 66 4.91 -2.70 -21.98
C VAL A 66 5.66 -3.67 -22.87
N ASN A 67 6.49 -4.51 -22.29
CA ASN A 67 7.20 -5.58 -22.99
C ASN A 67 6.35 -6.86 -22.99
N VAL A 68 6.63 -7.77 -23.94
CA VAL A 68 5.96 -9.08 -24.03
C VAL A 68 6.14 -9.89 -22.74
N GLU A 69 7.31 -9.81 -22.11
CA GLU A 69 7.60 -10.43 -20.83
C GLU A 69 6.68 -9.94 -19.70
N THR A 70 6.38 -8.63 -19.68
CA THR A 70 5.43 -8.05 -18.73
C THR A 70 4.02 -8.61 -18.92
N ILE A 71 3.58 -8.74 -20.18
CA ILE A 71 2.27 -9.32 -20.49
C ILE A 71 2.21 -10.78 -20.07
N ALA A 72 3.24 -11.58 -20.38
CA ALA A 72 3.33 -12.98 -19.98
C ALA A 72 3.28 -13.15 -18.45
N SER A 73 4.02 -12.32 -17.71
CA SER A 73 4.00 -12.32 -16.25
C SER A 73 2.61 -11.98 -15.69
N LEU A 74 1.94 -10.99 -16.26
CA LEU A 74 0.59 -10.60 -15.84
C LEU A 74 -0.44 -11.69 -16.14
N LEU A 75 -0.35 -12.36 -17.29
CA LEU A 75 -1.21 -13.51 -17.63
C LEU A 75 -0.98 -14.66 -16.66
N SER A 76 0.26 -14.93 -16.28
CA SER A 76 0.59 -15.97 -15.28
C SER A 76 -0.03 -15.64 -13.90
N ILE A 77 -0.03 -14.37 -13.51
CA ILE A 77 -0.69 -13.90 -12.26
C ILE A 77 -2.21 -14.16 -12.35
N VAL A 78 -2.85 -13.77 -13.45
CA VAL A 78 -4.29 -13.99 -13.65
C VAL A 78 -4.63 -15.48 -13.58
N LEU A 79 -3.85 -16.30 -14.25
CA LEU A 79 -4.04 -17.75 -14.23
C LEU A 79 -3.92 -18.29 -12.80
N GLY A 80 -2.93 -17.85 -12.04
CA GLY A 80 -2.77 -18.21 -10.62
C GLY A 80 -3.97 -17.81 -9.77
N VAL A 81 -4.52 -16.60 -9.97
CA VAL A 81 -5.74 -16.13 -9.27
C VAL A 81 -6.95 -16.99 -9.61
N VAL A 82 -7.14 -17.32 -10.87
CA VAL A 82 -8.25 -18.17 -11.33
C VAL A 82 -8.15 -19.57 -10.74
N LEU A 83 -6.96 -20.19 -10.78
CA LEU A 83 -6.73 -21.51 -10.19
C LEU A 83 -6.98 -21.50 -8.68
N TYR A 84 -6.55 -20.45 -7.98
CA TYR A 84 -6.78 -20.29 -6.55
C TYR A 84 -8.27 -20.16 -6.22
N HIS A 85 -9.02 -19.45 -7.06
CA HIS A 85 -10.48 -19.27 -6.89
C HIS A 85 -11.23 -20.60 -6.97
N PHE A 86 -10.81 -21.53 -7.82
CA PHE A 86 -11.43 -22.86 -7.94
C PHE A 86 -11.23 -23.75 -6.71
N GLN A 87 -10.28 -23.45 -5.82
CA GLN A 87 -10.03 -24.19 -4.58
C GLN A 87 -10.96 -23.83 -3.41
N ALA A 88 -12.08 -23.17 -3.71
CA ALA A 88 -13.18 -22.85 -2.80
C ALA A 88 -12.76 -22.06 -1.54
N ILE A 89 -12.95 -20.78 -1.62
CA ILE A 89 -12.74 -19.90 -0.48
C ILE A 89 -14.09 -19.28 -0.13
N GLY A 90 -14.47 -19.41 1.13
CA GLY A 90 -15.62 -18.73 1.68
C GLY A 90 -15.41 -17.23 1.71
N LEU A 91 -15.52 -16.58 0.54
CA LEU A 91 -15.48 -15.12 0.43
C LEU A 91 -16.78 -14.54 1.00
N THR A 92 -16.66 -13.78 2.08
CA THR A 92 -17.76 -12.99 2.58
C THR A 92 -17.98 -11.75 1.71
N ARG A 93 -19.22 -11.26 1.60
CA ARG A 93 -19.52 -10.03 0.83
C ARG A 93 -18.74 -8.83 1.36
N ILE A 94 -18.62 -8.70 2.68
CA ILE A 94 -17.86 -7.62 3.34
C ILE A 94 -16.37 -7.78 3.03
N GLY A 95 -15.85 -8.99 3.13
CA GLY A 95 -14.45 -9.28 2.80
C GLY A 95 -14.09 -8.99 1.35
N LEU A 96 -14.96 -9.34 0.40
CA LEU A 96 -14.77 -9.01 -1.01
C LEU A 96 -14.77 -7.48 -1.25
N LEU A 97 -15.72 -6.76 -0.64
CA LEU A 97 -15.78 -5.30 -0.73
C LEU A 97 -14.50 -4.66 -0.16
N ALA A 98 -14.04 -5.13 1.00
CA ALA A 98 -12.81 -4.64 1.62
C ALA A 98 -11.58 -4.88 0.74
N ILE A 99 -11.47 -6.06 0.10
CA ILE A 99 -10.39 -6.36 -0.86
C ILE A 99 -10.46 -5.43 -2.08
N CYS A 100 -11.65 -5.22 -2.65
CA CYS A 100 -11.83 -4.32 -3.80
C CYS A 100 -11.44 -2.88 -3.44
N LEU A 101 -11.83 -2.39 -2.26
CA LEU A 101 -11.44 -1.07 -1.76
C LEU A 101 -9.93 -0.98 -1.54
N ASN A 102 -9.33 -2.02 -0.95
CA ASN A 102 -7.87 -2.08 -0.78
C ASN A 102 -7.13 -2.01 -2.11
N MET A 103 -7.58 -2.75 -3.12
CA MET A 103 -7.02 -2.69 -4.47
C MET A 103 -7.18 -1.31 -5.09
N ALA A 104 -8.36 -0.69 -4.97
CA ALA A 104 -8.60 0.64 -5.50
C ALA A 104 -7.65 1.68 -4.88
N PHE A 105 -7.50 1.69 -3.56
CA PHE A 105 -6.55 2.57 -2.88
C PHE A 105 -5.10 2.29 -3.29
N ALA A 106 -4.69 1.02 -3.40
CA ALA A 106 -3.35 0.65 -3.83
C ALA A 106 -3.03 1.09 -5.25
N VAL A 107 -4.00 0.97 -6.18
CA VAL A 107 -3.85 1.43 -7.57
C VAL A 107 -3.79 2.96 -7.61
N LEU A 108 -4.71 3.65 -6.94
CA LEU A 108 -4.75 5.12 -6.90
C LEU A 108 -3.47 5.70 -6.28
N GLU A 109 -2.97 5.12 -5.21
CA GLU A 109 -1.72 5.54 -4.56
C GLU A 109 -0.55 5.45 -5.52
N ARG A 110 -0.36 4.32 -6.22
CA ARG A 110 0.70 4.13 -7.21
C ARG A 110 0.56 5.09 -8.39
N LEU A 111 -0.64 5.30 -8.90
CA LEU A 111 -0.92 6.23 -10.00
C LEU A 111 -0.61 7.67 -9.59
N MET A 112 -0.98 8.08 -8.36
CA MET A 112 -0.67 9.41 -7.83
C MET A 112 0.83 9.60 -7.62
N GLN A 113 1.52 8.63 -7.06
CA GLN A 113 2.99 8.66 -6.95
C GLN A 113 3.63 8.87 -8.32
N ARG A 114 3.22 8.09 -9.31
CA ARG A 114 3.75 8.22 -10.66
C ARG A 114 3.40 9.56 -11.30
N HIS A 115 2.18 10.04 -11.13
CA HIS A 115 1.77 11.35 -11.65
C HIS A 115 2.64 12.47 -11.09
N LEU A 116 2.86 12.47 -9.78
CA LEU A 116 3.67 13.47 -9.09
C LEU A 116 5.19 13.32 -9.34
N MET A 117 5.65 12.15 -9.79
CA MET A 117 7.06 11.94 -10.14
C MET A 117 7.36 12.19 -11.62
N ALA A 118 6.44 11.86 -12.53
CA ALA A 118 6.72 11.85 -13.96
C ALA A 118 5.96 12.90 -14.77
N GLN A 119 4.71 13.21 -14.42
CA GLN A 119 3.86 14.12 -15.23
C GLN A 119 3.78 15.54 -14.67
N ALA A 120 3.73 15.67 -13.37
CA ALA A 120 3.74 16.95 -12.66
C ALA A 120 4.82 16.90 -11.56
N PRO A 121 6.11 16.81 -11.94
CA PRO A 121 7.18 16.48 -11.02
C PRO A 121 7.25 17.47 -9.87
N VAL A 122 7.32 16.94 -8.66
CA VAL A 122 7.55 17.68 -7.43
C VAL A 122 9.05 17.74 -7.15
N ASP A 123 9.53 18.90 -6.68
CA ASP A 123 10.94 19.09 -6.32
C ASP A 123 11.23 18.49 -4.94
N ILE A 124 11.15 17.16 -4.86
CA ILE A 124 11.41 16.40 -3.64
C ILE A 124 12.30 15.20 -4.00
N SER A 125 13.35 14.99 -3.22
CA SER A 125 14.20 13.80 -3.41
C SER A 125 13.45 12.52 -3.01
N LYS A 126 13.82 11.36 -3.59
CA LYS A 126 13.22 10.06 -3.20
C LYS A 126 13.22 9.82 -1.69
N PRO A 127 14.33 10.02 -0.95
CA PRO A 127 14.32 9.92 0.51
C PRO A 127 13.37 10.93 1.18
N GLY A 128 13.24 12.13 0.62
CA GLY A 128 12.28 13.14 1.09
C GLY A 128 10.82 12.69 0.94
N MET A 129 10.47 12.09 -0.21
CA MET A 129 9.15 11.52 -0.45
C MET A 129 8.83 10.39 0.54
N MET A 130 9.79 9.49 0.81
CA MET A 130 9.64 8.42 1.80
C MET A 130 9.41 8.98 3.20
N LEU A 131 10.21 9.98 3.60
CA LEU A 131 10.06 10.63 4.90
C LEU A 131 8.68 11.28 5.05
N LEU A 132 8.23 12.02 4.05
CA LEU A 132 6.91 12.66 4.03
C LEU A 132 5.79 11.61 4.06
N ASN A 133 5.91 10.53 3.28
CA ASN A 133 4.91 9.47 3.27
C ASN A 133 4.73 8.83 4.66
N ASN A 134 5.82 8.51 5.31
CA ASN A 134 5.79 7.92 6.66
C ASN A 134 5.33 8.94 7.72
N ALA A 135 5.87 10.15 7.71
CA ALA A 135 5.51 11.19 8.68
C ALA A 135 4.03 11.61 8.57
N CYS A 136 3.55 11.87 7.35
CA CYS A 136 2.15 12.23 7.13
C CYS A 136 1.22 11.02 7.32
N GLY A 137 1.68 9.79 7.03
CA GLY A 137 0.91 8.57 7.24
C GLY A 137 0.64 8.25 8.71
N VAL A 138 1.48 8.72 9.63
CA VAL A 138 1.26 8.56 11.08
C VAL A 138 -0.03 9.26 11.54
N LEU A 139 -0.36 10.42 10.97
CA LEU A 139 -1.54 11.19 11.37
C LEU A 139 -2.85 10.42 11.14
N PRO A 140 -3.19 9.97 9.93
CA PRO A 140 -4.42 9.22 9.71
C PRO A 140 -4.42 7.87 10.44
N CYS A 141 -3.28 7.19 10.55
CA CYS A 141 -3.19 5.93 11.31
C CYS A 141 -3.43 6.18 12.82
N GLY A 142 -2.84 7.23 13.38
CA GLY A 142 -3.06 7.61 14.77
C GLY A 142 -4.51 8.02 15.05
N LEU A 143 -5.13 8.75 14.13
CA LEU A 143 -6.56 9.11 14.23
C LEU A 143 -7.44 7.87 14.25
N LEU A 144 -7.17 6.90 13.39
CA LEU A 144 -7.91 5.64 13.33
C LEU A 144 -7.73 4.82 14.61
N MET A 145 -6.51 4.73 15.12
CA MET A 145 -6.22 4.08 16.39
C MET A 145 -7.08 4.68 17.54
N LEU A 146 -7.24 6.01 17.55
CA LEU A 146 -8.10 6.70 18.52
C LEU A 146 -9.59 6.39 18.30
N ILE A 147 -10.06 6.38 17.04
CA ILE A 147 -11.46 6.09 16.70
C ILE A 147 -11.83 4.65 17.09
N TYR A 148 -10.94 3.68 16.85
CA TYR A 148 -11.15 2.28 17.24
C TYR A 148 -10.95 2.02 18.74
N GLY A 149 -10.55 3.02 19.50
CA GLY A 149 -10.36 2.88 20.96
C GLY A 149 -9.20 1.97 21.34
N GLU A 150 -8.23 1.77 20.45
CA GLU A 150 -7.06 0.91 20.70
C GLU A 150 -6.25 1.34 21.93
N PRO A 151 -6.08 2.65 22.25
CA PRO A 151 -5.36 3.06 23.43
C PRO A 151 -5.97 2.54 24.75
N ALA A 152 -7.27 2.32 24.78
CA ALA A 152 -7.94 1.76 25.97
C ALA A 152 -7.59 0.27 26.20
N ARG A 153 -7.15 -0.43 25.15
CA ARG A 153 -6.73 -1.84 25.22
C ARG A 153 -5.22 -2.02 25.30
N TRP A 154 -4.48 -0.92 25.45
CA TRP A 154 -3.01 -0.95 25.44
C TRP A 154 -2.42 -1.84 26.52
N SER A 155 -3.02 -1.84 27.73
CA SER A 155 -2.60 -2.73 28.82
C SER A 155 -2.70 -4.21 28.45
N GLU A 156 -3.79 -4.61 27.81
CA GLU A 156 -4.00 -5.99 27.36
C GLU A 156 -2.97 -6.40 26.28
N VAL A 157 -2.67 -5.49 25.38
CA VAL A 157 -1.68 -5.73 24.31
C VAL A 157 -0.28 -5.88 24.91
N VAL A 158 0.10 -5.03 25.87
CA VAL A 158 1.42 -5.08 26.52
C VAL A 158 1.61 -6.39 27.30
N GLU A 159 0.57 -6.90 27.97
CA GLU A 159 0.62 -8.18 28.67
C GLU A 159 0.79 -9.39 27.71
N GLN A 160 0.28 -9.28 26.48
CA GLN A 160 0.36 -10.35 25.47
C GLN A 160 1.63 -10.28 24.61
N ILE A 161 2.37 -9.19 24.64
CA ILE A 161 3.58 -9.02 23.83
C ILE A 161 4.68 -9.94 24.37
N THR A 162 5.05 -10.92 23.59
CA THR A 162 6.22 -11.76 23.85
C THR A 162 7.50 -11.14 23.26
N PRO A 163 8.68 -11.39 23.85
CA PRO A 163 9.95 -10.91 23.28
C PRO A 163 10.15 -11.34 21.83
N GLY A 164 9.66 -12.53 21.46
CA GLY A 164 9.69 -13.04 20.07
C GLY A 164 8.84 -12.17 19.13
N ALA A 165 7.67 -11.72 19.55
CA ALA A 165 6.82 -10.84 18.77
C ALA A 165 7.49 -9.47 18.51
N VAL A 166 8.13 -8.91 19.53
CA VAL A 166 8.92 -7.65 19.40
C VAL A 166 10.03 -7.83 18.37
N MET A 167 10.78 -8.93 18.46
CA MET A 167 11.86 -9.21 17.52
C MET A 167 11.36 -9.34 16.08
N LEU A 168 10.24 -10.02 15.85
CA LEU A 168 9.60 -10.15 14.53
C LEU A 168 9.15 -8.78 13.98
N ILE A 169 8.58 -7.92 14.82
CA ILE A 169 8.19 -6.56 14.44
C ILE A 169 9.43 -5.76 14.02
N LEU A 170 10.52 -5.81 14.79
CA LEU A 170 11.76 -5.11 14.45
C LEU A 170 12.36 -5.60 13.12
N ILE A 171 12.42 -6.91 12.91
CA ILE A 171 12.88 -7.50 11.64
C ILE A 171 11.99 -7.03 10.48
N SER A 172 10.67 -7.01 10.66
CA SER A 172 9.73 -6.53 9.65
C SER A 172 9.95 -5.05 9.32
N CYS A 173 10.21 -4.20 10.31
CA CYS A 173 10.54 -2.79 10.11
C CYS A 173 11.83 -2.62 9.30
N VAL A 174 12.89 -3.37 9.65
CA VAL A 174 14.18 -3.33 8.92
C VAL A 174 14.00 -3.79 7.47
N ASN A 175 13.27 -4.89 7.24
CA ASN A 175 12.96 -5.38 5.91
C ASN A 175 12.15 -4.36 5.10
N GLY A 176 11.16 -3.71 5.71
CA GLY A 176 10.38 -2.65 5.07
C GLY A 176 11.25 -1.48 4.63
N LEU A 177 12.19 -1.04 5.47
CA LEU A 177 13.16 -0.02 5.12
C LEU A 177 14.08 -0.46 3.98
N ALA A 178 14.60 -1.69 4.02
CA ALA A 178 15.48 -2.23 2.99
C ALA A 178 14.79 -2.28 1.61
N ILE A 179 13.56 -2.78 1.55
CA ILE A 179 12.75 -2.84 0.32
C ILE A 179 12.45 -1.43 -0.21
N SER A 180 12.20 -0.47 0.67
CA SER A 180 11.94 0.91 0.27
C SER A 180 13.16 1.62 -0.31
N TYR A 181 14.37 1.16 0.03
CA TYR A 181 15.64 1.72 -0.45
C TYR A 181 16.16 1.06 -1.74
N ALA A 182 15.72 -0.14 -2.05
CA ALA A 182 16.09 -0.87 -3.26
C ALA A 182 15.39 -0.31 -4.50
#